data_dce51466bb2c05164733f527d992b4db
#
_entry.id   dce51466bb2c05164733f527d992b4db
#
_cell.length_a   1.000
_cell.length_b   1.000
_cell.length_c   1.000
_cell.angle_alpha   90.00
_cell.angle_beta   90.00
_cell.angle_gamma   90.00
#
_symmetry.space_group_name_H-M   'P 1'
#
loop_
_entity.id
_entity.type
_entity.pdbx_description
1 polymer ?
#
loop_
_entity_poly.entity_id
_entity_poly.type
_entity_poly.pdbx_seq_one_letter_code
_entity_poly.pdbx_strand_id
1 'polypeptide(L)'
;MSDRTSEAFRKTMAAIVETAPPPDLDSEGLLIGEFRLSERPIVDGDTIRVTGVDGSVRLLSIDTEEKLRGNKARAEVAKDFEAYRERKRSRSSRPPKMGTPMGEEATEFARSFFEGAEVVRLERDDPKKLRGSYGRLLAYAFVRKEGRWVSYNVECVRAGMSPYFTKYGYSHRFHNQLSRAEAEAKEAQRGIWSPDAKGYGDYEERKTWWNARADFIRAFEHEANGREDYVDLARWDAEDFLESKLGDEVTLLSNVDRIQRFKKLTRVTLAMTQGRGFPVIFFDQKPFLESNVAAFAKEPIRVRGTLSLYEKGEYRTLQIVVTSASQITLPGLRPTD
;
A
#
# COMPACT_ATOMS: atom_id res chain seq x y z
N MET A 1 17.02 7.91 30.79
CA MET A 1 15.97 7.07 30.14
C MET A 1 16.37 6.53 28.75
N SER A 2 17.46 7.00 28.16
CA SER A 2 17.91 6.62 26.79
C SER A 2 18.59 5.24 26.69
N ASP A 3 19.23 4.78 27.77
CA ASP A 3 20.13 3.60 27.72
C ASP A 3 19.40 2.24 27.78
N ARG A 4 18.34 2.14 28.56
CA ARG A 4 17.56 0.87 28.69
C ARG A 4 16.77 0.53 27.42
N THR A 5 16.27 1.55 26.72
CA THR A 5 15.54 1.37 25.44
C THR A 5 16.50 0.88 24.34
N SER A 6 17.72 1.39 24.33
CA SER A 6 18.78 0.99 23.40
C SER A 6 19.23 -0.48 23.61
N GLU A 7 19.35 -0.92 24.87
CA GLU A 7 19.82 -2.28 25.17
C GLU A 7 18.73 -3.35 24.91
N ALA A 8 17.48 -3.09 25.28
CA ALA A 8 16.34 -3.95 24.95
C ALA A 8 16.16 -4.05 23.42
N PHE A 9 16.36 -2.94 22.72
CA PHE A 9 16.30 -2.88 21.26
C PHE A 9 17.43 -3.68 20.60
N ARG A 10 18.69 -3.57 21.11
CA ARG A 10 19.81 -4.38 20.61
C ARG A 10 19.62 -5.87 20.84
N LYS A 11 19.07 -6.28 21.99
CA LYS A 11 18.71 -7.69 22.29
C LYS A 11 17.62 -8.20 21.35
N THR A 12 16.59 -7.39 21.08
CA THR A 12 15.52 -7.75 20.13
C THR A 12 16.09 -7.90 18.73
N MET A 13 16.98 -6.98 18.30
CA MET A 13 17.64 -7.06 16.99
C MET A 13 18.56 -8.27 16.85
N ALA A 14 19.30 -8.64 17.86
CA ALA A 14 20.14 -9.83 17.84
C ALA A 14 19.31 -11.13 17.72
N ALA A 15 18.22 -11.25 18.48
CA ALA A 15 17.31 -12.39 18.40
C ALA A 15 16.61 -12.48 17.02
N ILE A 16 16.30 -11.33 16.40
CA ILE A 16 15.68 -11.25 15.07
C ILE A 16 16.62 -11.79 13.98
N VAL A 17 17.90 -11.43 14.02
CA VAL A 17 18.88 -11.90 13.01
C VAL A 17 19.05 -13.41 13.06
N GLU A 18 18.94 -14.02 14.22
CA GLU A 18 19.12 -15.47 14.41
C GLU A 18 17.94 -16.29 13.86
N THR A 19 16.72 -15.70 13.81
CA THR A 19 15.47 -16.40 13.45
C THR A 19 14.90 -16.00 12.08
N ALA A 20 15.46 -14.99 11.43
CA ALA A 20 14.95 -14.52 10.13
C ALA A 20 15.08 -15.61 9.05
N PRO A 21 14.00 -16.05 8.39
CA PRO A 21 14.11 -16.96 7.28
C PRO A 21 14.89 -16.29 6.13
N PRO A 22 15.68 -17.05 5.35
CA PRO A 22 16.36 -16.48 4.18
C PRO A 22 15.31 -15.89 3.23
N PRO A 23 15.55 -14.68 2.70
CA PRO A 23 14.67 -14.14 1.67
C PRO A 23 14.80 -14.99 0.40
N ASP A 24 13.70 -15.19 -0.31
CA ASP A 24 13.74 -15.76 -1.66
C ASP A 24 14.29 -14.69 -2.62
N LEU A 25 15.60 -14.73 -2.84
CA LEU A 25 16.35 -13.73 -3.61
C LEU A 25 16.51 -14.11 -5.09
N ASP A 26 16.11 -15.32 -5.50
CA ASP A 26 16.46 -15.87 -6.82
C ASP A 26 15.36 -15.70 -7.89
N SER A 27 14.31 -14.92 -7.61
CA SER A 27 13.22 -14.71 -8.55
C SER A 27 13.63 -13.73 -9.65
N GLU A 28 13.66 -14.19 -10.89
CA GLU A 28 14.05 -13.42 -12.08
C GLU A 28 13.16 -12.15 -12.23
N GLY A 29 13.79 -11.01 -12.52
CA GLY A 29 13.11 -9.73 -12.73
C GLY A 29 12.60 -9.02 -11.46
N LEU A 30 12.84 -9.57 -10.27
CA LEU A 30 12.42 -8.97 -9.02
C LEU A 30 13.48 -8.07 -8.37
N LEU A 31 14.75 -8.31 -8.65
CA LEU A 31 15.83 -7.43 -8.20
C LEU A 31 15.73 -6.06 -8.90
N ILE A 32 15.64 -4.98 -8.11
CA ILE A 32 15.76 -3.61 -8.63
C ILE A 32 17.23 -3.19 -8.67
N GLY A 33 17.99 -3.53 -7.64
CA GLY A 33 19.40 -3.24 -7.53
C GLY A 33 19.89 -3.13 -6.09
N GLU A 34 21.19 -2.88 -5.97
CA GLU A 34 21.87 -2.60 -4.70
C GLU A 34 22.34 -1.14 -4.70
N PHE A 35 21.98 -0.40 -3.66
CA PHE A 35 22.12 1.06 -3.59
C PHE A 35 22.79 1.47 -2.28
N ARG A 36 23.54 2.56 -2.30
CA ARG A 36 23.95 3.22 -1.05
C ARG A 36 22.82 4.06 -0.49
N LEU A 37 22.75 4.17 0.84
CA LEU A 37 21.85 5.10 1.49
C LEU A 37 22.27 6.56 1.20
N SER A 38 21.28 7.46 1.06
CA SER A 38 21.52 8.90 0.95
C SER A 38 21.99 9.48 2.29
N GLU A 39 22.46 10.73 2.33
CA GLU A 39 22.88 11.41 3.58
C GLU A 39 21.78 11.43 4.66
N ARG A 40 20.53 11.60 4.26
CA ARG A 40 19.35 11.56 5.15
C ARG A 40 18.41 10.47 4.67
N PRO A 41 18.78 9.20 4.92
CA PRO A 41 18.13 8.09 4.26
C PRO A 41 16.72 7.83 4.77
N ILE A 42 16.45 8.08 6.04
CA ILE A 42 15.17 7.73 6.68
C ILE A 42 14.25 8.95 6.65
N VAL A 43 13.15 8.83 5.89
CA VAL A 43 12.07 9.84 5.85
C VAL A 43 11.13 9.61 7.02
N ASP A 44 10.66 8.37 7.16
CA ASP A 44 9.85 7.84 8.26
C ASP A 44 10.02 6.30 8.32
N GLY A 45 9.18 5.60 9.09
CA GLY A 45 9.35 4.16 9.29
C GLY A 45 9.07 3.29 8.06
N ASP A 46 8.45 3.82 7.01
CA ASP A 46 8.11 3.06 5.79
C ASP A 46 8.60 3.71 4.48
N THR A 47 9.46 4.69 4.60
CA THR A 47 9.95 5.46 3.45
C THR A 47 11.43 5.80 3.61
N ILE A 48 12.25 5.35 2.66
CA ILE A 48 13.70 5.58 2.65
C ILE A 48 14.15 6.34 1.40
N ARG A 49 15.39 6.85 1.41
CA ARG A 49 16.08 7.40 0.24
C ARG A 49 17.39 6.67 0.02
N VAL A 50 17.65 6.36 -1.23
CA VAL A 50 18.90 5.75 -1.69
C VAL A 50 19.51 6.59 -2.80
N THR A 51 20.82 6.48 -2.99
CA THR A 51 21.52 7.19 -4.08
C THR A 51 21.17 6.58 -5.43
N GLY A 52 21.01 7.42 -6.46
CA GLY A 52 20.70 6.96 -7.81
C GLY A 52 19.22 6.65 -8.07
N VAL A 53 18.34 6.88 -7.09
CA VAL A 53 16.88 6.80 -7.27
C VAL A 53 16.27 8.18 -7.03
N ASP A 54 15.55 8.69 -8.02
CA ASP A 54 14.85 9.96 -7.89
C ASP A 54 13.72 9.88 -6.86
N GLY A 55 13.73 10.80 -5.90
CA GLY A 55 12.73 10.87 -4.84
C GLY A 55 12.97 9.88 -3.70
N SER A 56 11.91 9.25 -3.24
CA SER A 56 11.95 8.29 -2.13
C SER A 56 11.37 6.94 -2.53
N VAL A 57 11.83 5.90 -1.86
CA VAL A 57 11.34 4.53 -1.98
C VAL A 57 10.27 4.30 -0.91
N ARG A 58 9.06 3.93 -1.31
CA ARG A 58 8.00 3.48 -0.41
C ARG A 58 8.15 1.99 -0.18
N LEU A 59 8.28 1.59 1.06
CA LEU A 59 8.47 0.20 1.43
C LEU A 59 7.14 -0.56 1.40
N LEU A 60 7.15 -1.71 0.74
CA LEU A 60 5.97 -2.55 0.50
C LEU A 60 5.50 -3.26 1.76
N SER A 61 4.20 -3.53 1.81
CA SER A 61 3.55 -4.35 2.83
C SER A 61 3.68 -3.86 4.27
N ILE A 62 4.15 -2.62 4.46
CA ILE A 62 4.18 -1.91 5.74
C ILE A 62 3.54 -0.52 5.62
N ASP A 63 2.96 -0.05 6.71
CA ASP A 63 2.37 1.29 6.84
C ASP A 63 2.55 1.75 8.30
N THR A 64 3.69 2.36 8.57
CA THR A 64 3.98 2.87 9.91
C THR A 64 3.14 4.09 10.23
N GLU A 65 2.94 4.36 11.49
CA GLU A 65 2.26 5.57 11.90
C GLU A 65 3.05 6.82 11.52
N GLU A 66 2.35 7.93 11.33
CA GLU A 66 2.97 9.20 10.94
C GLU A 66 3.72 9.84 12.12
N LYS A 67 4.82 10.51 11.85
CA LYS A 67 5.53 11.32 12.85
C LYS A 67 4.72 12.54 13.27
N LEU A 68 4.91 12.98 14.51
CA LEU A 68 4.35 14.25 14.98
C LEU A 68 4.97 15.43 14.23
N ARG A 69 4.13 16.19 13.54
CA ARG A 69 4.56 17.38 12.78
C ARG A 69 4.20 18.66 13.53
N GLY A 70 5.21 19.47 13.81
CA GLY A 70 5.07 20.78 14.43
C GLY A 70 4.89 20.76 15.94
N ASN A 71 5.24 21.89 16.60
CA ASN A 71 5.24 22.03 18.06
C ASN A 71 3.83 21.93 18.66
N LYS A 72 2.81 22.38 17.95
CA LYS A 72 1.42 22.32 18.43
C LYS A 72 0.95 20.86 18.62
N ALA A 73 1.18 19.98 17.65
CA ALA A 73 0.80 18.57 17.76
C ALA A 73 1.58 17.88 18.89
N ARG A 74 2.87 18.17 19.03
CA ARG A 74 3.72 17.65 20.12
C ARG A 74 3.21 18.09 21.50
N ALA A 75 2.84 19.36 21.65
CA ALA A 75 2.30 19.89 22.90
C ALA A 75 0.93 19.30 23.25
N GLU A 76 0.06 19.12 22.27
CA GLU A 76 -1.25 18.48 22.46
C GLU A 76 -1.10 17.02 22.90
N VAL A 77 -0.24 16.26 22.23
CA VAL A 77 0.06 14.86 22.57
C VAL A 77 0.70 14.72 23.95
N ALA A 78 1.62 15.63 24.29
CA ALA A 78 2.27 15.65 25.61
C ALA A 78 1.27 15.95 26.74
N LYS A 79 0.27 16.77 26.46
CA LYS A 79 -0.78 17.13 27.43
C LYS A 79 -1.77 15.99 27.65
N ASP A 80 -2.33 15.44 26.58
CA ASP A 80 -3.33 14.38 26.62
C ASP A 80 -3.40 13.70 25.24
N PHE A 81 -2.80 12.53 25.13
CA PHE A 81 -2.77 11.77 23.89
C PHE A 81 -4.16 11.23 23.51
N GLU A 82 -4.96 10.78 24.48
CA GLU A 82 -6.26 10.20 24.21
C GLU A 82 -7.23 11.26 23.67
N ALA A 83 -7.30 12.44 24.29
CA ALA A 83 -8.09 13.55 23.79
C ALA A 83 -7.63 14.01 22.39
N TYR A 84 -6.32 13.99 22.12
CA TYR A 84 -5.78 14.28 20.79
C TYR A 84 -6.25 13.25 19.76
N ARG A 85 -6.16 11.95 20.07
CA ARG A 85 -6.55 10.82 19.21
C ARG A 85 -8.04 10.88 18.90
N GLU A 86 -8.88 11.00 19.92
CA GLU A 86 -10.35 11.09 19.79
C GLU A 86 -10.76 12.27 18.90
N ARG A 87 -10.20 13.46 19.13
CA ARG A 87 -10.47 14.64 18.29
C ARG A 87 -10.08 14.45 16.82
N LYS A 88 -9.03 13.64 16.55
CA LYS A 88 -8.64 13.31 15.17
C LYS A 88 -9.60 12.31 14.56
N ARG A 89 -9.99 11.27 15.32
CA ARG A 89 -10.90 10.21 14.86
C ARG A 89 -12.29 10.73 14.57
N SER A 90 -12.84 11.60 15.42
CA SER A 90 -14.20 12.16 15.28
C SER A 90 -14.41 13.04 14.03
N ARG A 91 -13.34 13.44 13.35
CA ARG A 91 -13.39 14.25 12.12
C ARG A 91 -13.43 13.45 10.84
N SER A 92 -13.42 12.14 10.91
CA SER A 92 -13.33 11.27 9.75
C SER A 92 -14.23 10.06 9.93
N SER A 93 -14.99 9.72 8.89
CA SER A 93 -15.77 8.49 8.82
C SER A 93 -14.88 7.24 8.71
N ARG A 94 -13.64 7.40 8.24
CA ARG A 94 -12.64 6.33 8.14
C ARG A 94 -11.49 6.56 9.12
N PRO A 95 -10.81 5.49 9.57
CA PRO A 95 -9.60 5.61 10.38
C PRO A 95 -8.58 6.60 9.78
N PRO A 96 -8.35 7.79 10.39
CA PRO A 96 -7.45 8.79 9.83
C PRO A 96 -5.98 8.43 10.07
N LYS A 97 -5.11 8.91 9.20
CA LYS A 97 -3.67 8.98 9.51
C LYS A 97 -3.39 10.25 10.30
N MET A 98 -2.61 10.13 11.37
CA MET A 98 -2.20 11.25 12.21
C MET A 98 -0.80 11.01 12.78
N GLY A 99 -0.11 12.08 13.20
CA GLY A 99 1.16 11.94 13.91
C GLY A 99 0.96 11.38 15.31
N THR A 100 1.80 10.44 15.70
CA THR A 100 1.74 9.76 17.00
C THR A 100 3.15 9.54 17.56
N PRO A 101 3.31 9.25 18.87
CA PRO A 101 4.57 8.77 19.42
C PRO A 101 5.08 7.49 18.74
N MET A 102 4.18 6.54 18.40
CA MET A 102 4.55 5.33 17.67
C MET A 102 5.16 5.62 16.29
N GLY A 103 4.76 6.70 15.61
CA GLY A 103 5.40 7.13 14.36
C GLY A 103 6.84 7.61 14.54
N GLU A 104 7.15 8.22 15.68
CA GLU A 104 8.54 8.56 16.05
C GLU A 104 9.36 7.29 16.34
N GLU A 105 8.78 6.34 17.10
CA GLU A 105 9.42 5.06 17.42
C GLU A 105 9.70 4.24 16.16
N ALA A 106 8.74 4.15 15.22
CA ALA A 106 8.93 3.47 13.94
C ALA A 106 10.05 4.12 13.10
N THR A 107 10.18 5.45 13.15
CA THR A 107 11.26 6.16 12.47
C THR A 107 12.62 5.86 13.11
N GLU A 108 12.69 5.80 14.44
CA GLU A 108 13.91 5.45 15.14
C GLU A 108 14.31 3.99 14.92
N PHE A 109 13.34 3.09 14.92
CA PHE A 109 13.55 1.70 14.50
C PHE A 109 14.19 1.62 13.10
N ALA A 110 13.65 2.37 12.12
CA ALA A 110 14.24 2.41 10.79
C ALA A 110 15.69 2.91 10.81
N ARG A 111 15.99 3.98 11.56
CA ARG A 111 17.37 4.50 11.70
C ARG A 111 18.31 3.42 12.23
N SER A 112 17.96 2.80 13.34
CA SER A 112 18.76 1.76 13.97
C SER A 112 18.89 0.50 13.10
N PHE A 113 17.85 0.14 12.34
CA PHE A 113 17.92 -1.01 11.44
C PHE A 113 18.91 -0.79 10.30
N PHE A 114 18.91 0.41 9.72
CA PHE A 114 19.78 0.77 8.60
C PHE A 114 21.14 1.35 9.02
N GLU A 115 21.38 1.53 10.33
CA GLU A 115 22.67 2.02 10.84
C GLU A 115 23.81 1.09 10.43
N GLY A 116 24.89 1.69 9.90
CA GLY A 116 26.06 0.94 9.44
C GLY A 116 25.86 0.13 8.15
N ALA A 117 24.68 0.18 7.53
CA ALA A 117 24.47 -0.48 6.26
C ALA A 117 25.19 0.26 5.13
N GLU A 118 26.18 -0.39 4.51
CA GLU A 118 26.88 0.15 3.33
C GLU A 118 26.00 0.12 2.09
N VAL A 119 25.21 -0.94 1.95
CA VAL A 119 24.38 -1.22 0.79
C VAL A 119 22.99 -1.69 1.24
N VAL A 120 21.97 -1.19 0.57
CA VAL A 120 20.59 -1.64 0.66
C VAL A 120 20.20 -2.27 -0.67
N ARG A 121 19.78 -3.54 -0.62
CA ARG A 121 19.21 -4.25 -1.75
C ARG A 121 17.72 -3.97 -1.82
N LEU A 122 17.24 -3.56 -2.99
CA LEU A 122 15.83 -3.31 -3.25
C LEU A 122 15.27 -4.35 -4.21
N GLU A 123 14.08 -4.88 -3.87
CA GLU A 123 13.41 -5.90 -4.66
C GLU A 123 11.92 -5.58 -4.81
N ARG A 124 11.33 -6.03 -5.92
CA ARG A 124 9.89 -5.93 -6.20
C ARG A 124 9.13 -7.09 -5.56
N ASP A 125 7.83 -6.92 -5.43
CA ASP A 125 6.91 -8.02 -5.15
C ASP A 125 6.37 -8.65 -6.45
N ASP A 126 6.15 -7.82 -7.47
CA ASP A 126 5.62 -8.19 -8.77
C ASP A 126 6.46 -7.50 -9.88
N PRO A 127 6.96 -8.24 -10.89
CA PRO A 127 7.77 -7.66 -11.97
C PRO A 127 6.99 -6.62 -12.80
N LYS A 128 5.66 -6.65 -12.78
CA LYS A 128 4.80 -5.70 -13.49
C LYS A 128 4.48 -4.44 -12.67
N LYS A 129 4.77 -4.41 -11.35
CA LYS A 129 4.42 -3.30 -10.44
C LYS A 129 5.70 -2.68 -9.86
N LEU A 130 6.19 -1.61 -10.46
CA LEU A 130 7.43 -0.94 -10.03
C LEU A 130 7.16 0.33 -9.21
N ARG A 131 6.15 1.11 -9.59
CA ARG A 131 5.85 2.41 -8.99
C ARG A 131 4.41 2.49 -8.53
N GLY A 132 4.19 3.19 -7.43
CA GLY A 132 2.84 3.51 -6.96
C GLY A 132 2.20 4.63 -7.78
N SER A 133 0.92 4.90 -7.50
CA SER A 133 0.13 5.96 -8.17
C SER A 133 0.75 7.36 -8.08
N TYR A 134 1.58 7.62 -7.08
CA TYR A 134 2.33 8.88 -6.90
C TYR A 134 3.75 8.84 -7.51
N GLY A 135 4.04 7.87 -8.36
CA GLY A 135 5.34 7.74 -9.02
C GLY A 135 6.50 7.26 -8.14
N ARG A 136 6.28 7.03 -6.83
CA ARG A 136 7.32 6.51 -5.94
C ARG A 136 7.66 5.07 -6.26
N LEU A 137 8.96 4.75 -6.24
CA LEU A 137 9.45 3.38 -6.32
C LEU A 137 8.87 2.56 -5.14
N LEU A 138 8.38 1.36 -5.43
CA LEU A 138 7.85 0.41 -4.46
C LEU A 138 8.81 -0.75 -4.31
N ALA A 139 9.28 -1.03 -3.09
CA ALA A 139 10.27 -2.09 -2.88
C ALA A 139 10.20 -2.73 -1.49
N TYR A 140 10.68 -3.96 -1.41
CA TYR A 140 11.25 -4.53 -0.18
C TYR A 140 12.70 -4.09 -0.06
N ALA A 141 13.14 -3.77 1.15
CA ALA A 141 14.50 -3.37 1.45
C ALA A 141 15.20 -4.42 2.30
N PHE A 142 16.41 -4.79 1.89
CA PHE A 142 17.24 -5.75 2.59
C PHE A 142 18.59 -5.13 2.91
N VAL A 143 19.12 -5.45 4.09
CA VAL A 143 20.52 -5.14 4.47
C VAL A 143 21.25 -6.39 4.90
N ARG A 144 22.58 -6.39 4.76
CA ARG A 144 23.41 -7.48 5.28
C ARG A 144 23.62 -7.29 6.78
N LYS A 145 23.23 -8.31 7.56
CA LYS A 145 23.51 -8.43 8.99
C LYS A 145 24.13 -9.80 9.24
N GLU A 146 25.32 -9.84 9.84
CA GLU A 146 26.04 -11.09 10.10
C GLU A 146 26.16 -12.00 8.87
N GLY A 147 26.47 -11.41 7.72
CA GLY A 147 26.65 -12.14 6.46
C GLY A 147 25.37 -12.54 5.72
N ARG A 148 24.19 -12.33 6.29
CA ARG A 148 22.88 -12.67 5.70
C ARG A 148 22.08 -11.43 5.29
N TRP A 149 21.27 -11.56 4.24
CA TRP A 149 20.30 -10.55 3.88
C TRP A 149 19.08 -10.63 4.81
N VAL A 150 18.74 -9.53 5.47
CA VAL A 150 17.60 -9.40 6.38
C VAL A 150 16.62 -8.39 5.80
N SER A 151 15.34 -8.77 5.70
CA SER A 151 14.28 -7.90 5.21
C SER A 151 13.86 -6.89 6.26
N TYR A 152 14.05 -5.61 5.99
CA TYR A 152 13.51 -4.56 6.85
C TYR A 152 11.99 -4.64 7.00
N ASN A 153 11.28 -4.91 5.91
CA ASN A 153 9.81 -4.93 5.89
C ASN A 153 9.26 -5.99 6.86
N VAL A 154 9.84 -7.21 6.82
CA VAL A 154 9.43 -8.29 7.74
C VAL A 154 9.79 -7.94 9.18
N GLU A 155 10.98 -7.39 9.42
CA GLU A 155 11.45 -7.07 10.77
C GLU A 155 10.70 -5.86 11.36
N CYS A 156 10.29 -4.91 10.53
CA CYS A 156 9.43 -3.78 10.95
C CYS A 156 8.08 -4.29 11.49
N VAL A 157 7.48 -5.29 10.82
CA VAL A 157 6.24 -5.94 11.28
C VAL A 157 6.50 -6.76 12.54
N ARG A 158 7.59 -7.55 12.60
CA ARG A 158 7.95 -8.39 13.76
C ARG A 158 8.21 -7.58 15.02
N ALA A 159 8.80 -6.40 14.86
CA ALA A 159 9.04 -5.46 15.95
C ALA A 159 7.75 -4.71 16.40
N GLY A 160 6.65 -4.89 15.69
CA GLY A 160 5.40 -4.16 15.95
C GLY A 160 5.46 -2.69 15.58
N MET A 161 6.36 -2.27 14.69
CA MET A 161 6.43 -0.87 14.22
C MET A 161 5.43 -0.60 13.10
N SER A 162 4.92 -1.64 12.47
CA SER A 162 3.86 -1.60 11.47
C SER A 162 3.01 -2.87 11.56
N PRO A 163 1.70 -2.79 11.25
CA PRO A 163 0.96 -4.01 10.91
C PRO A 163 1.45 -4.56 9.55
N TYR A 164 1.13 -5.81 9.25
CA TYR A 164 1.18 -6.30 7.87
C TYR A 164 0.11 -5.55 7.07
N PHE A 165 0.55 -4.65 6.20
CA PHE A 165 -0.31 -3.74 5.45
C PHE A 165 -0.78 -4.37 4.15
N THR A 166 -2.03 -4.78 4.10
CA THR A 166 -2.64 -5.53 3.00
C THR A 166 -3.57 -4.71 2.10
N LYS A 167 -3.67 -3.41 2.33
CA LYS A 167 -4.61 -2.52 1.62
C LYS A 167 -4.52 -2.58 0.09
N TYR A 168 -3.36 -2.90 -0.47
CA TYR A 168 -3.11 -2.96 -1.91
C TYR A 168 -2.88 -4.38 -2.43
N GLY A 169 -3.32 -5.37 -1.71
CA GLY A 169 -3.13 -6.79 -1.96
C GLY A 169 -2.19 -7.44 -0.95
N TYR A 170 -2.22 -8.76 -0.93
CA TYR A 170 -1.23 -9.53 -0.17
C TYR A 170 0.12 -9.52 -0.89
N SER A 171 1.21 -9.64 -0.14
CA SER A 171 2.52 -9.87 -0.74
C SER A 171 2.55 -11.21 -1.48
N HIS A 172 3.00 -11.22 -2.71
CA HIS A 172 3.15 -12.45 -3.48
C HIS A 172 4.31 -13.31 -2.95
N ARG A 173 5.35 -12.66 -2.41
CA ARG A 173 6.59 -13.32 -1.98
C ARG A 173 6.67 -13.56 -0.49
N PHE A 174 6.21 -12.63 0.33
CA PHE A 174 6.46 -12.60 1.77
C PHE A 174 5.19 -12.70 2.62
N HIS A 175 4.05 -13.11 2.03
CA HIS A 175 2.78 -13.22 2.75
C HIS A 175 2.90 -14.02 4.04
N ASN A 176 3.49 -15.21 3.98
CA ASN A 176 3.63 -16.10 5.14
C ASN A 176 4.58 -15.52 6.20
N GLN A 177 5.73 -14.93 5.77
CA GLN A 177 6.69 -14.32 6.69
C GLN A 177 6.11 -13.09 7.39
N LEU A 178 5.40 -12.22 6.64
CA LEU A 178 4.76 -11.02 7.19
C LEU A 178 3.61 -11.38 8.13
N SER A 179 2.77 -12.37 7.77
CA SER A 179 1.68 -12.85 8.62
C SER A 179 2.20 -13.45 9.93
N ARG A 180 3.27 -14.25 9.85
CA ARG A 180 3.91 -14.81 11.03
C ARG A 180 4.56 -13.74 11.89
N ALA A 181 5.28 -12.79 11.30
CA ALA A 181 5.90 -11.68 11.99
C ALA A 181 4.87 -10.82 12.75
N GLU A 182 3.69 -10.58 12.16
CA GLU A 182 2.59 -9.88 12.82
C GLU A 182 2.01 -10.68 13.98
N ALA A 183 1.81 -11.98 13.81
CA ALA A 183 1.34 -12.85 14.88
C ALA A 183 2.30 -12.86 16.07
N GLU A 184 3.61 -13.00 15.82
CA GLU A 184 4.68 -12.92 16.84
C GLU A 184 4.69 -11.56 17.56
N ALA A 185 4.47 -10.45 16.83
CA ALA A 185 4.41 -9.11 17.41
C ALA A 185 3.17 -8.94 18.30
N LYS A 186 2.02 -9.45 17.88
CA LYS A 186 0.75 -9.43 18.65
C LYS A 186 0.86 -10.27 19.92
N GLU A 187 1.33 -11.50 19.83
CA GLU A 187 1.51 -12.39 20.97
C GLU A 187 2.45 -11.81 22.03
N ALA A 188 3.55 -11.21 21.58
CA ALA A 188 4.53 -10.56 22.47
C ALA A 188 4.17 -9.11 22.83
N GLN A 189 3.01 -8.59 22.40
CA GLN A 189 2.53 -7.22 22.65
C GLN A 189 3.56 -6.14 22.29
N ARG A 190 4.23 -6.26 21.13
CA ARG A 190 5.30 -5.35 20.71
C ARG A 190 4.74 -4.13 19.97
N GLY A 191 5.36 -2.98 20.20
CA GLY A 191 5.09 -1.75 19.47
C GLY A 191 3.63 -1.36 19.48
N ILE A 192 3.01 -1.21 18.29
CA ILE A 192 1.59 -0.83 18.12
C ILE A 192 0.60 -1.83 18.76
N TRP A 193 1.04 -3.04 19.11
CA TRP A 193 0.23 -4.08 19.75
C TRP A 193 0.31 -4.05 21.29
N SER A 194 1.18 -3.21 21.85
CA SER A 194 1.24 -3.00 23.30
C SER A 194 -0.03 -2.30 23.80
N PRO A 195 -0.59 -2.74 24.95
CA PRO A 195 -1.70 -2.03 25.60
C PRO A 195 -1.40 -0.57 25.92
N ASP A 196 -0.13 -0.24 26.16
CA ASP A 196 0.33 1.09 26.51
C ASP A 196 0.78 1.92 25.29
N ALA A 197 0.63 1.38 24.07
CA ALA A 197 1.07 2.03 22.85
C ALA A 197 0.30 3.33 22.60
N LYS A 198 1.03 4.44 22.48
CA LYS A 198 0.46 5.73 22.06
C LYS A 198 0.39 5.82 20.54
N GLY A 199 -0.49 5.02 19.97
CA GLY A 199 -0.70 4.86 18.55
C GLY A 199 -2.16 5.02 18.11
N TYR A 200 -2.48 4.56 16.91
CA TYR A 200 -3.83 4.70 16.32
C TYR A 200 -4.91 3.98 17.15
N GLY A 201 -4.63 2.78 17.66
CA GLY A 201 -5.54 1.99 18.50
C GLY A 201 -6.71 1.33 17.74
N ASP A 202 -6.87 1.61 16.43
CA ASP A 202 -7.99 1.14 15.59
C ASP A 202 -7.55 0.10 14.53
N TYR A 203 -6.51 -0.68 14.83
CA TYR A 203 -5.93 -1.61 13.86
C TYR A 203 -6.85 -2.77 13.48
N GLU A 204 -7.74 -3.23 14.34
CA GLU A 204 -8.69 -4.29 13.99
C GLU A 204 -9.70 -3.80 12.92
N GLU A 205 -10.19 -2.55 13.05
CA GLU A 205 -11.04 -1.91 12.04
C GLU A 205 -10.29 -1.74 10.71
N ARG A 206 -9.05 -1.21 10.77
CA ARG A 206 -8.19 -1.03 9.58
C ARG A 206 -7.92 -2.35 8.87
N LYS A 207 -7.55 -3.38 9.62
CA LYS A 207 -7.20 -4.69 9.06
C LYS A 207 -8.41 -5.39 8.44
N THR A 208 -9.58 -5.31 9.06
CA THR A 208 -10.82 -5.84 8.48
C THR A 208 -11.07 -5.24 7.10
N TRP A 209 -10.96 -3.91 6.98
CA TRP A 209 -11.10 -3.22 5.69
C TRP A 209 -9.98 -3.59 4.69
N TRP A 210 -8.71 -3.57 5.13
CA TRP A 210 -7.58 -3.88 4.24
C TRP A 210 -7.60 -5.32 3.74
N ASN A 211 -7.95 -6.27 4.61
CA ASN A 211 -8.03 -7.68 4.23
C ASN A 211 -9.15 -7.93 3.24
N ALA A 212 -10.32 -7.31 3.42
CA ALA A 212 -11.40 -7.41 2.44
C ALA A 212 -10.99 -6.92 1.05
N ARG A 213 -10.20 -5.83 0.99
CA ARG A 213 -9.61 -5.34 -0.26
C ARG A 213 -8.61 -6.34 -0.84
N ALA A 214 -7.73 -6.88 0.00
CA ALA A 214 -6.73 -7.85 -0.43
C ALA A 214 -7.36 -9.14 -0.95
N ASP A 215 -8.41 -9.63 -0.30
CA ASP A 215 -9.18 -10.80 -0.74
C ASP A 215 -9.84 -10.57 -2.10
N PHE A 216 -10.41 -9.38 -2.31
CA PHE A 216 -11.00 -9.00 -3.59
C PHE A 216 -9.95 -8.94 -4.73
N ILE A 217 -8.77 -8.39 -4.44
CA ILE A 217 -7.64 -8.33 -5.38
C ILE A 217 -7.13 -9.74 -5.67
N ARG A 218 -6.90 -10.56 -4.63
CA ARG A 218 -6.42 -11.95 -4.77
C ARG A 218 -7.40 -12.81 -5.58
N ALA A 219 -8.70 -12.65 -5.38
CA ALA A 219 -9.71 -13.35 -6.19
C ALA A 219 -9.60 -12.96 -7.67
N PHE A 220 -9.36 -11.68 -7.98
CA PHE A 220 -9.09 -11.25 -9.35
C PHE A 220 -7.80 -11.86 -9.91
N GLU A 221 -6.71 -11.84 -9.15
CA GLU A 221 -5.42 -12.41 -9.56
C GLU A 221 -5.52 -13.90 -9.85
N HIS A 222 -6.30 -14.63 -9.05
CA HIS A 222 -6.56 -16.05 -9.26
C HIS A 222 -7.35 -16.30 -10.57
N GLU A 223 -8.39 -15.52 -10.82
CA GLU A 223 -9.19 -15.61 -12.06
C GLU A 223 -8.38 -15.17 -13.30
N ALA A 224 -7.47 -14.22 -13.13
CA ALA A 224 -6.62 -13.68 -14.19
C ALA A 224 -5.49 -14.64 -14.62
N ASN A 225 -5.22 -15.68 -13.84
CA ASN A 225 -4.11 -16.58 -14.11
C ASN A 225 -4.28 -17.29 -15.48
N GLY A 226 -3.31 -17.07 -16.37
CA GLY A 226 -3.32 -17.61 -17.74
C GLY A 226 -4.29 -16.90 -18.69
N ARG A 227 -4.87 -15.77 -18.29
CA ARG A 227 -5.84 -14.99 -19.09
C ARG A 227 -5.29 -13.62 -19.47
N GLU A 228 -5.40 -13.26 -20.72
CA GLU A 228 -4.98 -11.95 -21.23
C GLU A 228 -6.10 -10.90 -21.23
N ASP A 229 -7.35 -11.31 -21.03
CA ASP A 229 -8.50 -10.42 -20.94
C ASP A 229 -8.71 -9.84 -19.53
N TYR A 230 -7.89 -10.24 -18.54
CA TYR A 230 -7.87 -9.67 -17.19
C TYR A 230 -6.68 -8.73 -17.02
N VAL A 231 -6.94 -7.46 -16.73
CA VAL A 231 -5.90 -6.42 -16.66
C VAL A 231 -5.96 -5.64 -15.34
N ASP A 232 -4.91 -5.74 -14.53
CA ASP A 232 -4.70 -4.84 -13.41
C ASP A 232 -4.09 -3.52 -13.91
N LEU A 233 -4.80 -2.40 -13.77
CA LEU A 233 -4.34 -1.08 -14.22
C LEU A 233 -3.17 -0.53 -13.41
N ALA A 234 -2.75 -1.20 -12.33
CA ALA A 234 -1.55 -0.85 -11.58
C ALA A 234 -0.25 -1.34 -12.24
N ARG A 235 -0.32 -2.19 -13.27
CA ARG A 235 0.88 -2.62 -14.03
C ARG A 235 1.46 -1.46 -14.84
N TRP A 236 2.78 -1.43 -14.98
CA TRP A 236 3.47 -0.31 -15.63
C TRP A 236 3.17 -0.17 -17.14
N ASP A 237 2.85 -1.29 -17.80
CA ASP A 237 2.55 -1.41 -19.23
C ASP A 237 1.04 -1.45 -19.54
N ALA A 238 0.17 -1.03 -18.59
CA ALA A 238 -1.29 -1.15 -18.72
C ALA A 238 -1.83 -0.46 -19.97
N GLU A 239 -1.34 0.72 -20.30
CA GLU A 239 -1.84 1.52 -21.45
C GLU A 239 -1.52 0.83 -22.77
N ASP A 240 -0.25 0.49 -23.01
CA ASP A 240 0.21 -0.17 -24.25
C ASP A 240 -0.48 -1.52 -24.43
N PHE A 241 -0.66 -2.25 -23.32
CA PHE A 241 -1.36 -3.53 -23.34
C PHE A 241 -2.83 -3.38 -23.72
N LEU A 242 -3.54 -2.39 -23.15
CA LEU A 242 -4.93 -2.13 -23.47
C LEU A 242 -5.09 -1.62 -24.91
N GLU A 243 -4.16 -0.83 -25.44
CA GLU A 243 -4.18 -0.42 -26.84
C GLU A 243 -4.13 -1.63 -27.78
N SER A 244 -3.36 -2.65 -27.45
CA SER A 244 -3.29 -3.89 -28.22
C SER A 244 -4.58 -4.71 -28.18
N LYS A 245 -5.48 -4.44 -27.23
CA LYS A 245 -6.77 -5.11 -27.02
C LYS A 245 -7.97 -4.28 -27.45
N LEU A 246 -7.76 -3.23 -28.23
CA LEU A 246 -8.85 -2.38 -28.71
C LEU A 246 -9.90 -3.19 -29.48
N GLY A 247 -11.17 -3.09 -29.07
CA GLY A 247 -12.29 -3.87 -29.60
C GLY A 247 -12.57 -5.16 -28.86
N ASP A 248 -11.65 -5.65 -28.03
CA ASP A 248 -11.85 -6.84 -27.23
C ASP A 248 -12.64 -6.55 -25.95
N GLU A 249 -13.30 -7.58 -25.41
CA GLU A 249 -13.87 -7.54 -24.08
C GLU A 249 -12.77 -7.85 -23.04
N VAL A 250 -12.64 -6.97 -22.05
CA VAL A 250 -11.66 -7.11 -20.96
C VAL A 250 -12.31 -6.96 -19.59
N THR A 251 -11.66 -7.50 -18.57
CA THR A 251 -12.00 -7.28 -17.16
C THR A 251 -10.86 -6.52 -16.50
N LEU A 252 -11.13 -5.28 -16.09
CA LEU A 252 -10.17 -4.40 -15.45
C LEU A 252 -10.28 -4.46 -13.93
N LEU A 253 -9.16 -4.46 -13.23
CA LEU A 253 -9.08 -4.19 -11.79
C LEU A 253 -8.41 -2.84 -11.56
N SER A 254 -9.04 -1.97 -10.79
CA SER A 254 -8.40 -0.75 -10.27
C SER A 254 -9.24 -0.08 -9.19
N ASN A 255 -8.65 0.94 -8.53
CA ASN A 255 -9.38 1.78 -7.59
C ASN A 255 -10.19 2.85 -8.34
N VAL A 256 -11.38 3.16 -7.85
CA VAL A 256 -12.14 4.33 -8.29
C VAL A 256 -11.40 5.58 -7.82
N ASP A 257 -10.81 6.33 -8.74
CA ASP A 257 -10.11 7.58 -8.41
C ASP A 257 -11.09 8.74 -8.25
N ARG A 258 -11.99 8.94 -9.23
CA ARG A 258 -12.90 10.07 -9.27
C ARG A 258 -14.20 9.72 -9.98
N ILE A 259 -15.29 10.33 -9.51
CA ILE A 259 -16.62 10.26 -10.13
C ILE A 259 -17.05 11.65 -10.50
N GLN A 260 -17.41 11.87 -11.77
CA GLN A 260 -17.85 13.15 -12.32
C GLN A 260 -19.20 12.98 -13.02
N ARG A 261 -20.18 13.76 -12.61
CA ARG A 261 -21.50 13.79 -13.24
C ARG A 261 -21.60 14.98 -14.20
N PHE A 262 -21.95 14.68 -15.43
CA PHE A 262 -22.21 15.66 -16.49
C PHE A 262 -23.68 15.59 -16.90
N LYS A 263 -24.16 16.58 -17.67
CA LYS A 263 -25.56 16.64 -18.11
C LYS A 263 -26.00 15.39 -18.90
N LYS A 264 -25.09 14.77 -19.67
CA LYS A 264 -25.42 13.66 -20.57
C LYS A 264 -24.77 12.31 -20.20
N LEU A 265 -23.90 12.30 -19.21
CA LEU A 265 -23.20 11.07 -18.79
C LEU A 265 -22.64 11.20 -17.38
N THR A 266 -22.34 10.04 -16.76
CA THR A 266 -21.46 9.96 -15.59
C THR A 266 -20.16 9.29 -16.01
N ARG A 267 -19.03 9.87 -15.60
CA ARG A 267 -17.69 9.32 -15.78
C ARG A 267 -17.17 8.84 -14.44
N VAL A 268 -16.84 7.56 -14.34
CA VAL A 268 -16.04 6.98 -13.27
C VAL A 268 -14.61 6.84 -13.81
N THR A 269 -13.65 7.47 -13.17
CA THR A 269 -12.24 7.37 -13.55
C THR A 269 -11.57 6.35 -12.64
N LEU A 270 -10.99 5.32 -13.23
CA LEU A 270 -10.17 4.33 -12.53
C LEU A 270 -8.72 4.81 -12.48
N ALA A 271 -8.04 4.58 -11.37
CA ALA A 271 -6.64 4.92 -11.21
C ALA A 271 -5.75 4.05 -12.11
N MET A 272 -4.78 4.68 -12.77
CA MET A 272 -3.68 4.00 -13.47
C MET A 272 -2.34 4.44 -12.89
N THR A 273 -1.27 3.77 -13.28
CA THR A 273 0.08 4.18 -12.91
C THR A 273 0.40 5.60 -13.40
N GLN A 274 1.31 6.29 -12.72
CA GLN A 274 1.78 7.64 -13.07
C GLN A 274 0.70 8.74 -13.05
N GLY A 275 -0.35 8.56 -12.23
CA GLY A 275 -1.40 9.57 -12.07
C GLY A 275 -2.37 9.67 -13.26
N ARG A 276 -2.27 8.77 -14.22
CA ARG A 276 -3.24 8.64 -15.32
C ARG A 276 -4.55 8.03 -14.81
N GLY A 277 -5.61 8.19 -15.60
CA GLY A 277 -6.91 7.63 -15.26
C GLY A 277 -7.58 6.99 -16.46
N PHE A 278 -8.18 5.81 -16.24
CA PHE A 278 -8.97 5.11 -17.26
C PHE A 278 -10.46 5.48 -17.13
N PRO A 279 -11.11 6.04 -18.15
CA PRO A 279 -12.53 6.41 -18.09
C PRO A 279 -13.47 5.22 -18.28
N VAL A 280 -14.42 5.09 -17.38
CA VAL A 280 -15.59 4.22 -17.47
C VAL A 280 -16.82 5.11 -17.58
N ILE A 281 -17.58 4.97 -18.66
CA ILE A 281 -18.63 5.91 -19.06
C ILE A 281 -20.01 5.28 -18.91
N PHE A 282 -20.91 5.99 -18.25
CA PHE A 282 -22.32 5.68 -18.12
C PHE A 282 -23.13 6.76 -18.84
N PHE A 283 -23.69 6.46 -20.00
CA PHE A 283 -24.62 7.36 -20.68
C PHE A 283 -26.01 7.32 -20.05
N ASP A 284 -26.42 6.14 -19.55
CA ASP A 284 -27.65 5.94 -18.78
C ASP A 284 -27.31 5.97 -17.28
N GLN A 285 -28.15 6.67 -16.50
CA GLN A 285 -27.99 6.73 -15.04
C GLN A 285 -28.44 5.45 -14.33
N LYS A 286 -29.30 4.64 -14.96
CA LYS A 286 -29.82 3.41 -14.35
C LYS A 286 -28.70 2.41 -14.01
N PRO A 287 -27.82 1.98 -14.94
CA PRO A 287 -26.70 1.10 -14.62
C PRO A 287 -25.73 1.70 -13.57
N PHE A 288 -25.53 3.02 -13.58
CA PHE A 288 -24.69 3.71 -12.60
C PHE A 288 -25.27 3.58 -11.19
N LEU A 289 -26.57 3.83 -11.02
CA LEU A 289 -27.24 3.77 -9.72
C LEU A 289 -27.35 2.32 -9.23
N GLU A 290 -27.76 1.40 -10.10
CA GLU A 290 -27.90 -0.02 -9.78
C GLU A 290 -26.54 -0.69 -9.41
N SER A 291 -25.45 -0.28 -10.03
CA SER A 291 -24.11 -0.79 -9.70
C SER A 291 -23.59 -0.36 -8.34
N ASN A 292 -24.17 0.68 -7.73
CA ASN A 292 -23.73 1.26 -6.46
C ASN A 292 -22.23 1.67 -6.41
N VAL A 293 -21.60 1.87 -7.56
CA VAL A 293 -20.16 2.19 -7.66
C VAL A 293 -19.80 3.49 -6.95
N ALA A 294 -20.76 4.39 -6.76
CA ALA A 294 -20.55 5.67 -6.07
C ALA A 294 -20.13 5.50 -4.61
N ALA A 295 -20.63 4.47 -3.93
CA ALA A 295 -20.26 4.14 -2.55
C ALA A 295 -18.83 3.58 -2.40
N PHE A 296 -18.17 3.26 -3.52
CA PHE A 296 -16.85 2.66 -3.57
C PHE A 296 -15.76 3.62 -4.07
N ALA A 297 -15.94 4.92 -3.88
CA ALA A 297 -14.89 5.90 -4.17
C ALA A 297 -13.60 5.58 -3.39
N LYS A 298 -12.46 5.54 -4.10
CA LYS A 298 -11.14 5.13 -3.60
C LYS A 298 -11.00 3.64 -3.24
N GLU A 299 -12.00 2.82 -3.55
CA GLU A 299 -11.98 1.37 -3.36
C GLU A 299 -11.68 0.64 -4.69
N PRO A 300 -11.11 -0.58 -4.65
CA PRO A 300 -10.94 -1.41 -5.83
C PRO A 300 -12.29 -1.88 -6.34
N ILE A 301 -12.45 -1.86 -7.65
CA ILE A 301 -13.57 -2.45 -8.35
C ILE A 301 -13.08 -3.24 -9.56
N ARG A 302 -13.92 -4.14 -10.07
CA ARG A 302 -13.72 -4.76 -11.38
C ARG A 302 -14.72 -4.18 -12.36
N VAL A 303 -14.27 -3.93 -13.58
CA VAL A 303 -15.09 -3.44 -14.68
C VAL A 303 -14.90 -4.35 -15.87
N ARG A 304 -15.97 -5.00 -16.35
CA ARG A 304 -15.97 -5.82 -17.55
C ARG A 304 -16.63 -5.07 -18.69
N GLY A 305 -16.00 -5.06 -19.86
CA GLY A 305 -16.61 -4.48 -21.06
C GLY A 305 -15.66 -4.39 -22.24
N THR A 306 -16.22 -4.01 -23.38
CA THR A 306 -15.45 -3.85 -24.60
C THR A 306 -14.65 -2.56 -24.56
N LEU A 307 -13.37 -2.65 -24.87
CA LEU A 307 -12.51 -1.49 -25.05
C LEU A 307 -12.90 -0.72 -26.28
N SER A 308 -13.16 0.55 -26.13
CA SER A 308 -13.46 1.47 -27.23
C SER A 308 -12.56 2.70 -27.18
N LEU A 309 -12.34 3.29 -28.34
CA LEU A 309 -11.59 4.52 -28.46
C LEU A 309 -12.55 5.70 -28.50
N TYR A 310 -12.35 6.67 -27.62
CA TYR A 310 -13.00 7.98 -27.70
C TYR A 310 -12.05 9.00 -28.32
N GLU A 311 -12.50 9.67 -29.36
CA GLU A 311 -11.74 10.69 -30.06
C GLU A 311 -12.57 11.99 -30.20
N LYS A 312 -11.93 13.13 -29.88
CA LYS A 312 -12.52 14.44 -30.07
C LYS A 312 -11.42 15.48 -30.35
N GLY A 313 -11.27 15.90 -31.59
CA GLY A 313 -10.12 16.69 -32.02
C GLY A 313 -8.83 15.93 -31.81
N GLU A 314 -7.85 16.52 -31.14
CA GLU A 314 -6.58 15.85 -30.77
C GLU A 314 -6.68 14.99 -29.53
N TYR A 315 -7.77 15.07 -28.78
CA TYR A 315 -7.96 14.27 -27.57
C TYR A 315 -8.39 12.86 -27.91
N ARG A 316 -7.58 11.88 -27.46
CA ARG A 316 -7.79 10.47 -27.69
C ARG A 316 -7.62 9.69 -26.39
N THR A 317 -8.54 8.77 -26.05
CA THR A 317 -8.45 7.93 -24.87
C THR A 317 -9.23 6.64 -25.03
N LEU A 318 -8.67 5.56 -24.49
CA LEU A 318 -9.41 4.31 -24.31
C LEU A 318 -10.48 4.48 -23.24
N GLN A 319 -11.61 3.78 -23.41
CA GLN A 319 -12.70 3.77 -22.44
C GLN A 319 -13.48 2.46 -22.49
N ILE A 320 -14.24 2.21 -21.41
CA ILE A 320 -15.33 1.22 -21.43
C ILE A 320 -16.65 1.97 -21.22
N VAL A 321 -17.65 1.65 -22.06
CA VAL A 321 -19.03 2.11 -21.88
C VAL A 321 -19.80 1.04 -21.12
N VAL A 322 -20.37 1.40 -19.97
CA VAL A 322 -21.17 0.51 -19.14
C VAL A 322 -22.64 0.70 -19.47
N THR A 323 -23.30 -0.38 -19.87
CA THR A 323 -24.72 -0.45 -20.23
C THR A 323 -25.55 -1.30 -19.28
N SER A 324 -24.88 -2.09 -18.41
CA SER A 324 -25.51 -2.92 -17.38
C SER A 324 -24.73 -2.85 -16.07
N ALA A 325 -25.45 -2.83 -14.95
CA ALA A 325 -24.83 -2.87 -13.63
C ALA A 325 -23.97 -4.14 -13.40
N SER A 326 -24.28 -5.24 -14.07
CA SER A 326 -23.54 -6.51 -13.99
C SER A 326 -22.11 -6.44 -14.53
N GLN A 327 -21.76 -5.37 -15.27
CA GLN A 327 -20.40 -5.12 -15.72
C GLN A 327 -19.48 -4.61 -14.59
N ILE A 328 -20.05 -4.23 -13.45
CA ILE A 328 -19.31 -3.74 -12.28
C ILE A 328 -19.37 -4.81 -11.18
N THR A 329 -18.19 -5.21 -10.68
CA THR A 329 -18.09 -6.06 -9.49
C THR A 329 -17.41 -5.27 -8.37
N LEU A 330 -18.02 -5.30 -7.19
CA LEU A 330 -17.60 -4.57 -6.01
C LEU A 330 -17.08 -5.51 -4.92
N PRO A 331 -16.15 -5.11 -4.04
CA PRO A 331 -15.78 -5.90 -2.88
C PRO A 331 -16.96 -6.10 -1.93
N GLY A 332 -16.98 -7.24 -1.20
CA GLY A 332 -18.11 -7.62 -0.34
C GLY A 332 -18.32 -6.74 0.90
N LEU A 333 -17.28 -6.02 1.36
CA LEU A 333 -17.39 -5.04 2.44
C LEU A 333 -17.47 -3.62 1.86
N ARG A 334 -18.48 -2.89 2.28
CA ARG A 334 -18.51 -1.44 2.07
C ARG A 334 -17.55 -0.78 3.05
N PRO A 335 -16.85 0.29 2.64
CA PRO A 335 -16.25 1.20 3.62
C PRO A 335 -17.39 1.66 4.53
N THR A 336 -17.25 1.49 5.83
CA THR A 336 -18.15 2.13 6.79
C THR A 336 -18.08 3.62 6.58
N ASP A 337 -19.25 4.22 6.36
CA ASP A 337 -19.43 5.68 6.21
C ASP A 337 -18.97 6.43 7.45
#